data_b8792199e25dbf31769787c174cc2b46
#
_entry.id   b8792199e25dbf31769787c174cc2b46
#
_cell.length_a   1.000
_cell.length_b   1.000
_cell.length_c   1.000
_cell.angle_alpha   90.00
_cell.angle_beta   90.00
_cell.angle_gamma   90.00
#
_symmetry.space_group_name_H-M   'P 1'
#
loop_
_entity.id
_entity.type
_entity.pdbx_description
1 polymer ?
#
loop_
_entity_poly.entity_id
_entity_poly.type
_entity_poly.pdbx_seq_one_letter_code
_entity_poly.pdbx_strand_id
1 'polypeptide(L)'
;MSTTDAGLLSPPPPGFPMPRPSERSEPFWSGAREGRLVLPYCSACGARALRAFAVCPQCTATALAWEESAGRGTLYSWTVVWRPPHPGFVVPYAPAVVTLDEGWWFLSAVVGCASDALREGLALQVEFHPASDDLALPYFRPVA
;
A
#
# COMPACT_ATOMS: atom_id res chain seq x y z
N MET A 1 -11.47 16.80 -24.75
CA MET A 1 -10.91 16.00 -23.68
C MET A 1 -10.35 14.70 -24.24
N SER A 2 -9.09 14.45 -24.01
CA SER A 2 -8.47 13.23 -24.53
C SER A 2 -8.96 12.01 -23.75
N THR A 3 -9.43 10.98 -24.45
CA THR A 3 -9.82 9.73 -23.81
C THR A 3 -8.64 8.94 -23.27
N THR A 4 -7.40 9.31 -23.65
CA THR A 4 -6.19 8.62 -23.20
C THR A 4 -5.88 8.82 -21.72
N ASP A 5 -6.36 9.91 -21.10
CA ASP A 5 -6.13 10.18 -19.70
C ASP A 5 -7.27 9.68 -18.80
N ALA A 6 -8.38 9.25 -19.38
CA ALA A 6 -9.59 8.93 -18.64
C ALA A 6 -9.48 7.72 -17.73
N GLY A 7 -8.48 6.89 -17.90
CA GLY A 7 -8.26 5.73 -17.06
C GLY A 7 -6.92 5.73 -16.32
N LEU A 8 -6.17 6.83 -16.40
CA LEU A 8 -4.85 6.90 -15.79
C LEU A 8 -4.95 6.93 -14.27
N LEU A 9 -4.27 6.00 -13.61
CA LEU A 9 -4.22 5.89 -12.17
C LEU A 9 -3.07 6.72 -11.64
N SER A 10 -3.38 7.68 -10.78
CA SER A 10 -2.40 8.61 -10.22
C SER A 10 -2.50 8.64 -8.70
N PRO A 11 -1.39 8.90 -7.99
CA PRO A 11 -1.47 9.09 -6.56
C PRO A 11 -2.30 10.34 -6.23
N PRO A 12 -2.97 10.37 -5.08
CA PRO A 12 -3.74 11.55 -4.70
C PRO A 12 -2.81 12.76 -4.46
N PRO A 13 -3.30 13.98 -4.71
CA PRO A 13 -2.52 15.17 -4.43
C PRO A 13 -2.38 15.41 -2.93
N PRO A 14 -1.43 16.24 -2.49
CA PRO A 14 -1.36 16.67 -1.10
C PRO A 14 -2.69 17.27 -0.65
N GLY A 15 -3.06 17.00 0.61
CA GLY A 15 -4.29 17.54 1.19
C GLY A 15 -5.50 16.62 1.14
N PHE A 16 -5.38 15.42 0.55
CA PHE A 16 -6.46 14.44 0.69
C PHE A 16 -6.51 13.91 2.14
N PRO A 17 -7.59 13.20 2.54
CA PRO A 17 -7.67 12.70 3.91
C PRO A 17 -6.46 11.88 4.32
N MET A 18 -5.82 12.31 5.42
CA MET A 18 -4.54 11.76 5.86
C MET A 18 -4.73 10.69 6.93
N PRO A 19 -3.98 9.60 6.88
CA PRO A 19 -3.96 8.65 8.00
C PRO A 19 -3.31 9.28 9.23
N ARG A 20 -3.64 8.74 10.39
CA ARG A 20 -3.05 9.17 11.65
C ARG A 20 -2.15 8.06 12.18
N PRO A 21 -0.83 8.29 12.22
CA PRO A 21 0.08 7.32 12.80
C PRO A 21 -0.24 7.09 14.28
N SER A 22 -0.03 5.86 14.72
CA SER A 22 -0.12 5.49 16.14
C SER A 22 1.26 5.01 16.59
N GLU A 23 1.46 4.98 17.91
CA GLU A 23 2.70 4.44 18.46
C GLU A 23 2.99 3.03 17.95
N ARG A 24 1.95 2.19 17.86
CA ARG A 24 2.11 0.80 17.38
C ARG A 24 2.47 0.73 15.89
N SER A 25 2.05 1.68 15.09
CA SER A 25 2.33 1.68 13.65
C SER A 25 3.59 2.50 13.29
N GLU A 26 4.26 3.10 14.25
CA GLU A 26 5.38 4.00 13.99
C GLU A 26 6.51 3.37 13.15
N PRO A 27 6.92 2.10 13.34
CA PRO A 27 7.96 1.52 12.49
C PRO A 27 7.60 1.52 11.00
N PHE A 28 6.33 1.31 10.66
CA PHE A 28 5.86 1.41 9.29
C PHE A 28 6.05 2.84 8.74
N TRP A 29 5.60 3.84 9.49
CA TRP A 29 5.67 5.23 9.05
C TRP A 29 7.10 5.76 8.99
N SER A 30 7.93 5.37 9.95
CA SER A 30 9.35 5.70 9.95
C SER A 30 10.05 5.12 8.72
N GLY A 31 9.80 3.87 8.39
CA GLY A 31 10.34 3.24 7.19
C GLY A 31 9.86 3.95 5.91
N ALA A 32 8.58 4.26 5.83
CA ALA A 32 8.01 4.93 4.67
C ALA A 32 8.66 6.29 4.41
N ARG A 33 8.95 7.06 5.46
CA ARG A 33 9.65 8.34 5.33
C ARG A 33 11.05 8.17 4.73
N GLU A 34 11.66 7.01 4.91
CA GLU A 34 12.99 6.69 4.39
C GLU A 34 12.94 5.91 3.07
N GLY A 35 11.74 5.73 2.50
CA GLY A 35 11.57 4.97 1.27
C GLY A 35 11.68 3.46 1.44
N ARG A 36 11.45 2.96 2.66
CA ARG A 36 11.51 1.53 2.98
C ARG A 36 10.15 1.01 3.41
N LEU A 37 9.76 -0.14 2.88
CA LEU A 37 8.50 -0.79 3.25
C LEU A 37 8.76 -1.74 4.40
N VAL A 38 8.47 -1.29 5.63
CA VAL A 38 8.68 -2.03 6.87
C VAL A 38 7.34 -2.56 7.35
N LEU A 39 7.23 -3.88 7.48
CA LEU A 39 5.94 -4.54 7.70
C LEU A 39 5.96 -5.43 8.95
N PRO A 40 4.79 -5.61 9.60
CA PRO A 40 4.71 -6.35 10.85
C PRO A 40 4.61 -7.86 10.63
N TYR A 41 5.20 -8.62 11.55
CA TYR A 41 5.04 -10.06 11.61
C TYR A 41 5.12 -10.52 13.06
N CYS A 42 4.74 -11.76 13.31
CA CYS A 42 4.86 -12.36 14.63
C CYS A 42 6.16 -13.16 14.74
N SER A 43 7.04 -12.78 15.66
CA SER A 43 8.31 -13.49 15.82
C SER A 43 8.14 -14.86 16.50
N ALA A 44 6.99 -15.13 17.09
CA ALA A 44 6.71 -16.42 17.73
C ALA A 44 6.28 -17.49 16.71
N CYS A 45 5.37 -17.16 15.79
CA CYS A 45 4.87 -18.13 14.81
C CYS A 45 5.28 -17.83 13.36
N GLY A 46 5.90 -16.68 13.11
CA GLY A 46 6.32 -16.27 11.76
C GLY A 46 5.20 -15.71 10.89
N ALA A 47 3.98 -15.61 11.40
CA ALA A 47 2.85 -15.12 10.60
C ALA A 47 3.08 -13.67 10.16
N ARG A 48 2.89 -13.41 8.88
CA ARG A 48 2.97 -12.08 8.32
C ARG A 48 1.64 -11.39 8.52
N ALA A 49 1.66 -10.28 9.24
CA ALA A 49 0.43 -9.61 9.65
C ALA A 49 0.01 -8.54 8.64
N LEU A 50 -1.29 -8.41 8.45
CA LEU A 50 -1.86 -7.37 7.59
C LEU A 50 -1.63 -5.98 8.18
N ARG A 51 -1.57 -5.89 9.49
CA ARG A 51 -1.32 -4.66 10.24
C ARG A 51 -0.71 -4.98 11.59
N ALA A 52 -0.14 -3.98 12.24
CA ALA A 52 0.40 -4.13 13.59
C ALA A 52 -0.68 -4.60 14.56
N PHE A 53 -0.33 -5.47 15.46
CA PHE A 53 -1.25 -6.10 16.41
C PHE A 53 -0.74 -5.97 17.85
N ALA A 54 -1.67 -5.99 18.80
CA ALA A 54 -1.33 -6.18 20.21
C ALA A 54 -1.16 -7.67 20.53
N VAL A 55 -2.01 -8.50 19.92
CA VAL A 55 -2.00 -9.96 20.06
C VAL A 55 -2.05 -10.55 18.67
N CYS A 56 -1.15 -11.50 18.38
CA CYS A 56 -1.11 -12.15 17.06
C CYS A 56 -2.44 -12.87 16.81
N PRO A 57 -3.10 -12.58 15.67
CA PRO A 57 -4.36 -13.25 15.35
C PRO A 57 -4.22 -14.73 15.04
N GLN A 58 -2.99 -15.19 14.77
CA GLN A 58 -2.72 -16.57 14.42
C GLN A 58 -2.40 -17.44 15.64
N CYS A 59 -1.48 -16.99 16.52
CA CYS A 59 -0.98 -17.79 17.63
C CYS A 59 -1.24 -17.18 19.01
N THR A 60 -1.85 -16.01 19.09
CA THR A 60 -2.18 -15.25 20.31
C THR A 60 -0.98 -14.73 21.11
N ALA A 61 0.24 -14.87 20.60
CA ALA A 61 1.42 -14.29 21.26
C ALA A 61 1.44 -12.75 21.11
N THR A 62 2.18 -12.09 22.00
CA THR A 62 2.37 -10.64 21.96
C THR A 62 3.73 -10.28 21.32
N ALA A 63 4.15 -11.06 20.34
CA ALA A 63 5.49 -11.03 19.76
C ALA A 63 5.54 -10.25 18.43
N LEU A 64 4.99 -9.03 18.42
CA LEU A 64 5.03 -8.17 17.25
C LEU A 64 6.48 -7.80 16.92
N ALA A 65 6.88 -8.02 15.69
CA ALA A 65 8.18 -7.64 15.16
C ALA A 65 8.01 -7.02 13.78
N TRP A 66 9.08 -6.45 13.23
CA TRP A 66 9.05 -5.70 11.97
C TRP A 66 10.18 -6.15 11.06
N GLU A 67 9.89 -6.23 9.77
CA GLU A 67 10.87 -6.63 8.78
C GLU A 67 10.70 -5.79 7.52
N GLU A 68 11.80 -5.47 6.85
CA GLU A 68 11.75 -4.72 5.60
C GLU A 68 11.44 -5.65 4.45
N SER A 69 10.48 -5.24 3.61
CA SER A 69 10.18 -5.92 2.34
C SER A 69 10.97 -5.26 1.21
N ALA A 70 11.34 -6.04 0.21
CA ALA A 70 11.91 -5.49 -1.02
C ALA A 70 10.91 -4.64 -1.80
N GLY A 71 9.63 -4.65 -1.41
CA GLY A 71 8.60 -3.85 -2.06
C GLY A 71 8.17 -4.38 -3.41
N ARG A 72 8.47 -5.63 -3.72
CA ARG A 72 8.09 -6.28 -4.98
C ARG A 72 7.01 -7.32 -4.72
N GLY A 73 6.07 -7.39 -5.65
CA GLY A 73 5.01 -8.37 -5.54
C GLY A 73 4.17 -8.42 -6.80
N THR A 74 3.02 -9.04 -6.66
CA THR A 74 2.06 -9.18 -7.76
C THR A 74 0.67 -8.72 -7.32
N LEU A 75 -0.08 -8.22 -8.29
CA LEU A 75 -1.46 -7.80 -8.05
C LEU A 75 -2.33 -9.02 -7.80
N TYR A 76 -2.95 -9.07 -6.61
CA TYR A 76 -3.83 -10.16 -6.21
C TYR A 76 -5.30 -9.83 -6.50
N SER A 77 -5.73 -8.65 -6.07
CA SER A 77 -7.12 -8.22 -6.21
C SER A 77 -7.17 -6.69 -6.24
N TRP A 78 -8.19 -6.14 -6.90
CA TRP A 78 -8.32 -4.69 -7.02
C TRP A 78 -9.76 -4.31 -7.33
N THR A 79 -10.04 -3.02 -7.18
CA THR A 79 -11.24 -2.38 -7.72
C THR A 79 -10.86 -1.04 -8.31
N VAL A 80 -11.69 -0.49 -9.19
CA VAL A 80 -11.46 0.84 -9.73
C VAL A 80 -12.59 1.75 -9.27
N VAL A 81 -12.25 2.83 -8.58
CA VAL A 81 -13.21 3.78 -8.05
C VAL A 81 -13.33 4.95 -9.01
N TRP A 82 -14.53 5.15 -9.55
CA TRP A 82 -14.83 6.22 -10.51
C TRP A 82 -15.60 7.38 -9.90
N ARG A 83 -16.15 7.22 -8.71
CA ARG A 83 -16.88 8.27 -7.99
C ARG A 83 -16.14 8.54 -6.67
N PRO A 84 -15.64 9.78 -6.46
CA PRO A 84 -14.84 10.04 -5.27
C PRO A 84 -15.71 10.02 -4.00
N PRO A 85 -15.26 9.32 -2.95
CA PRO A 85 -15.95 9.35 -1.65
C PRO A 85 -15.71 10.66 -0.89
N HIS A 86 -14.74 11.45 -1.32
CA HIS A 86 -14.35 12.71 -0.70
C HIS A 86 -13.73 13.59 -1.79
N PRO A 87 -13.95 14.93 -1.75
CA PRO A 87 -13.41 15.83 -2.79
C PRO A 87 -11.88 15.80 -2.94
N GLY A 88 -11.16 15.33 -1.92
CA GLY A 88 -9.70 15.22 -1.97
C GLY A 88 -9.19 14.06 -2.79
N PHE A 89 -10.06 13.13 -3.21
CA PHE A 89 -9.63 11.99 -4.03
C PHE A 89 -9.71 12.34 -5.51
N VAL A 90 -8.65 11.96 -6.24
CA VAL A 90 -8.65 12.03 -7.70
C VAL A 90 -9.09 10.69 -8.24
N VAL A 91 -10.09 10.69 -9.12
CA VAL A 91 -10.60 9.46 -9.75
C VAL A 91 -10.19 9.41 -11.23
N PRO A 92 -10.00 8.20 -11.79
CA PRO A 92 -10.10 6.91 -11.10
C PRO A 92 -8.91 6.63 -10.20
N TYR A 93 -9.13 5.86 -9.16
CA TYR A 93 -8.04 5.26 -8.39
C TYR A 93 -8.35 3.79 -8.15
N ALA A 94 -7.33 2.98 -7.88
CA ALA A 94 -7.47 1.53 -7.83
C ALA A 94 -6.92 0.99 -6.50
N PRO A 95 -7.75 0.93 -5.45
CA PRO A 95 -7.38 0.18 -4.25
C PRO A 95 -7.07 -1.26 -4.62
N ALA A 96 -6.02 -1.81 -4.05
CA ALA A 96 -5.51 -3.11 -4.46
C ALA A 96 -4.89 -3.87 -3.31
N VAL A 97 -5.01 -5.19 -3.37
CA VAL A 97 -4.24 -6.09 -2.51
C VAL A 97 -3.07 -6.61 -3.34
N VAL A 98 -1.87 -6.42 -2.81
CA VAL A 98 -0.64 -6.89 -3.43
C VAL A 98 -0.08 -8.05 -2.61
N THR A 99 0.23 -9.16 -3.28
CA THR A 99 0.96 -10.25 -2.65
C THR A 99 2.45 -9.95 -2.79
N LEU A 100 3.09 -9.61 -1.68
CA LEU A 100 4.52 -9.33 -1.69
C LEU A 100 5.32 -10.62 -1.78
N ASP A 101 6.52 -10.54 -2.35
CA ASP A 101 7.38 -11.71 -2.55
C ASP A 101 7.67 -12.45 -1.24
N GLU A 102 7.72 -11.73 -0.12
CA GLU A 102 7.97 -12.32 1.20
C GLU A 102 6.72 -12.97 1.83
N GLY A 103 5.54 -12.77 1.23
CA GLY A 103 4.31 -13.41 1.67
C GLY A 103 3.27 -12.51 2.35
N TRP A 104 3.54 -11.23 2.54
CA TRP A 104 2.50 -10.31 3.04
C TRP A 104 1.43 -10.07 1.98
N TRP A 105 0.21 -9.92 2.42
CA TRP A 105 -0.82 -9.23 1.65
C TRP A 105 -0.83 -7.78 2.10
N PHE A 106 -0.64 -6.88 1.16
CA PHE A 106 -0.56 -5.46 1.48
C PHE A 106 -1.66 -4.69 0.74
N LEU A 107 -2.45 -3.93 1.50
CA LEU A 107 -3.51 -3.10 0.93
C LEU A 107 -2.94 -1.72 0.58
N SER A 108 -2.98 -1.40 -0.69
CA SER A 108 -2.47 -0.14 -1.21
C SER A 108 -3.33 0.32 -2.39
N ALA A 109 -2.72 0.98 -3.35
CA ALA A 109 -3.34 1.33 -4.62
C ALA A 109 -2.31 1.24 -5.74
N VAL A 110 -2.77 0.87 -6.93
CA VAL A 110 -1.90 0.84 -8.11
C VAL A 110 -1.94 2.20 -8.80
N VAL A 111 -0.77 2.70 -9.17
CA VAL A 111 -0.61 3.98 -9.87
C VAL A 111 0.30 3.78 -11.09
N GLY A 112 0.33 4.78 -11.97
CA GLY A 112 1.28 4.82 -13.08
C GLY A 112 0.90 3.98 -14.29
N CYS A 113 -0.34 3.52 -14.37
CA CYS A 113 -0.85 2.82 -15.56
C CYS A 113 -2.32 3.15 -15.76
N ALA A 114 -2.87 2.74 -16.88
CA ALA A 114 -4.30 2.87 -17.13
C ALA A 114 -5.07 1.80 -16.36
N SER A 115 -6.32 2.09 -16.03
CA SER A 115 -7.16 1.17 -15.26
C SER A 115 -7.40 -0.16 -16.00
N ASP A 116 -7.40 -0.16 -17.31
CA ASP A 116 -7.59 -1.38 -18.12
C ASP A 116 -6.32 -2.24 -18.24
N ALA A 117 -5.19 -1.75 -17.72
CA ALA A 117 -3.95 -2.53 -17.69
C ALA A 117 -3.88 -3.46 -16.47
N LEU A 118 -4.78 -3.32 -15.52
CA LEU A 118 -4.78 -4.13 -14.30
C LEU A 118 -5.23 -5.56 -14.60
N ARG A 119 -4.46 -6.52 -14.11
CA ARG A 119 -4.75 -7.95 -14.23
C ARG A 119 -4.14 -8.71 -13.07
N GLU A 120 -4.72 -9.84 -12.74
CA GLU A 120 -4.16 -10.72 -11.72
C GLU A 120 -2.74 -11.14 -12.11
N GLY A 121 -1.83 -11.10 -11.15
CA GLY A 121 -0.45 -11.47 -11.39
C GLY A 121 0.43 -10.37 -11.97
N LEU A 122 -0.11 -9.18 -12.22
CA LEU A 122 0.68 -8.05 -12.71
C LEU A 122 1.84 -7.76 -11.75
N ALA A 123 3.07 -7.76 -12.27
CA ALA A 123 4.25 -7.49 -11.45
C ALA A 123 4.30 -6.01 -11.03
N LEU A 124 4.52 -5.79 -9.75
CA LEU A 124 4.45 -4.46 -9.13
C LEU A 124 5.68 -4.18 -8.28
N GLN A 125 6.04 -2.90 -8.20
CA GLN A 125 7.10 -2.39 -7.34
C GLN A 125 6.55 -1.23 -6.52
N VAL A 126 6.89 -1.18 -5.24
CA VAL A 126 6.49 -0.09 -4.36
C VAL A 126 7.20 1.20 -4.75
N GLU A 127 6.50 2.32 -4.63
CA GLU A 127 7.05 3.66 -4.66
C GLU A 127 6.39 4.47 -3.55
N PHE A 128 7.10 5.46 -3.01
CA PHE A 128 6.59 6.26 -1.91
C PHE A 128 6.30 7.68 -2.38
N HIS A 129 5.14 8.19 -1.99
CA HIS A 129 4.73 9.55 -2.32
C HIS A 129 4.54 10.36 -1.05
N PRO A 130 5.17 11.54 -0.94
CA PRO A 130 4.95 12.40 0.22
C PRO A 130 3.50 12.86 0.25
N ALA A 131 2.88 12.68 1.40
CA ALA A 131 1.50 13.08 1.63
C ALA A 131 1.44 14.35 2.49
N SER A 132 2.45 14.55 3.32
CA SER A 132 2.67 15.76 4.12
C SER A 132 4.16 15.83 4.43
N ASP A 133 4.58 16.85 5.20
CA ASP A 133 5.97 16.97 5.64
C ASP A 133 6.42 15.76 6.48
N ASP A 134 5.49 15.12 7.17
CA ASP A 134 5.78 14.04 8.11
C ASP A 134 5.35 12.66 7.64
N LEU A 135 4.62 12.56 6.52
CA LEU A 135 4.05 11.30 6.06
C LEU A 135 4.37 11.04 4.60
N ALA A 136 4.78 9.81 4.32
CA ALA A 136 4.85 9.27 2.97
C ALA A 136 3.99 8.02 2.90
N LEU A 137 3.34 7.82 1.76
CA LEU A 137 2.45 6.68 1.53
C LEU A 137 3.02 5.79 0.44
N PRO A 138 3.00 4.46 0.66
CA PRO A 138 3.40 3.52 -0.37
C PRO A 138 2.27 3.28 -1.37
N TYR A 139 2.63 3.31 -2.64
CA TYR A 139 1.79 2.90 -3.76
C TYR A 139 2.57 1.90 -4.60
N PHE A 140 1.91 1.23 -5.51
CA PHE A 140 2.55 0.24 -6.36
C PHE A 140 2.41 0.61 -7.82
N ARG A 141 3.51 0.46 -8.55
CA ARG A 141 3.59 0.74 -9.97
C ARG A 141 3.95 -0.53 -10.74
N PRO A 142 3.33 -0.78 -11.90
CA PRO A 142 3.74 -1.92 -12.73
C PRO A 142 5.22 -1.85 -13.10
N VAL A 143 5.87 -3.00 -13.06
CA VAL A 143 7.25 -3.16 -13.50
C VAL A 143 7.25 -3.39 -15.00
N ALA A 144 8.12 -2.66 -15.69
CA ALA A 144 8.25 -2.80 -17.14
C ALA A 144 8.89 -4.13 -17.53
#